data_92adfa435ed5cebf60b1c3ce0704abd5
#
_entry.id   92adfa435ed5cebf60b1c3ce0704abd5
#
_cell.length_a   1.000
_cell.length_b   1.000
_cell.length_c   1.000
_cell.angle_alpha   90.00
_cell.angle_beta   90.00
_cell.angle_gamma   90.00
#
_symmetry.space_group_name_H-M   'P 1'
#
loop_
_entity.id
_entity.type
_entity.pdbx_description
1 polymer ?
#
loop_
_entity_poly.entity_id
_entity_poly.type
_entity_poly.pdbx_seq_one_letter_code
_entity_poly.pdbx_strand_id
1 'polypeptide(L)'
;MRAFTSLLPVLMLLAACATTSQDERSTAQLSGVEMYERLCASCHGPGGKGDGPVSSLIKIGVPDLTRIALREGGEFPTEDVRRTIDGRWDRRAHGARDMPVWGWRLYDSANSTDVQERAIVDSMIDRLVTYLRSIQVEK
;
A
#
# COMPACT_ATOMS: atom_id res chain seq x y z
N MET A 1 0.86 -66.99 40.41
CA MET A 1 1.72 -66.05 39.66
C MET A 1 0.87 -65.21 38.77
N ARG A 2 0.66 -63.95 39.12
CA ARG A 2 -0.16 -62.99 38.36
C ARG A 2 0.79 -61.94 37.82
N ALA A 3 0.94 -61.91 36.48
CA ALA A 3 1.73 -60.93 35.79
C ALA A 3 0.93 -59.63 35.67
N PHE A 4 1.43 -58.54 36.29
CA PHE A 4 0.93 -57.20 36.10
C PHE A 4 1.59 -56.57 34.87
N THR A 5 0.82 -56.42 33.79
CA THR A 5 1.25 -55.71 32.61
C THR A 5 0.96 -54.20 32.79
N SER A 6 2.02 -53.43 33.06
CA SER A 6 1.93 -51.96 33.19
C SER A 6 1.81 -51.35 31.78
N LEU A 7 0.66 -50.82 31.45
CA LEU A 7 0.46 -49.98 30.28
C LEU A 7 0.89 -48.53 30.66
N LEU A 8 2.03 -48.08 30.12
CA LEU A 8 2.40 -46.65 30.13
C LEU A 8 1.59 -45.91 29.04
N PRO A 9 0.87 -44.85 29.38
CA PRO A 9 0.31 -43.99 28.33
C PRO A 9 1.41 -43.13 27.74
N VAL A 10 1.70 -43.29 26.45
CA VAL A 10 2.54 -42.41 25.68
C VAL A 10 1.73 -41.12 25.46
N LEU A 11 2.07 -40.11 26.23
CA LEU A 11 1.54 -38.75 26.08
C LEU A 11 2.22 -38.11 24.88
N MET A 12 1.59 -38.22 23.71
CA MET A 12 2.01 -37.50 22.48
C MET A 12 1.80 -36.00 22.72
N LEU A 13 2.87 -35.29 23.02
CA LEU A 13 2.90 -33.83 22.93
C LEU A 13 2.81 -33.42 21.45
N LEU A 14 1.60 -33.12 20.99
CA LEU A 14 1.37 -32.34 19.78
C LEU A 14 1.85 -30.93 20.06
N ALA A 15 3.10 -30.62 19.74
CA ALA A 15 3.57 -29.26 19.62
C ALA A 15 2.85 -28.65 18.40
N ALA A 16 1.72 -27.99 18.65
CA ALA A 16 1.09 -27.12 17.68
C ALA A 16 2.09 -26.01 17.37
N CYS A 17 2.75 -26.08 16.21
CA CYS A 17 3.38 -24.93 15.61
C CYS A 17 2.29 -23.90 15.36
N ALA A 18 2.05 -23.01 16.31
CA ALA A 18 1.36 -21.77 16.07
C ALA A 18 2.27 -20.95 15.13
N THR A 19 2.16 -21.19 13.84
CA THR A 19 2.62 -20.21 12.84
C THR A 19 1.83 -18.96 13.12
N THR A 20 2.46 -18.00 13.77
CA THR A 20 1.97 -16.64 13.89
C THR A 20 1.76 -16.10 12.47
N SER A 21 0.53 -16.13 12.01
CA SER A 21 0.04 -15.44 10.82
C SER A 21 0.09 -13.93 11.11
N GLN A 22 1.30 -13.40 11.25
CA GLN A 22 1.59 -11.99 11.30
C GLN A 22 1.98 -11.59 9.88
N ASP A 23 1.01 -11.28 9.07
CA ASP A 23 1.13 -10.25 8.05
C ASP A 23 0.00 -10.28 6.99
N GLU A 24 -1.17 -10.80 7.30
CA GLU A 24 -2.33 -10.69 6.40
C GLU A 24 -3.34 -9.66 6.88
N ARG A 25 -2.87 -8.50 7.34
CA ARG A 25 -3.78 -7.35 7.39
C ARG A 25 -4.16 -7.01 5.96
N SER A 26 -5.47 -7.02 5.66
CA SER A 26 -5.92 -6.60 4.34
C SER A 26 -5.38 -5.19 4.05
N THR A 27 -5.07 -4.90 2.79
CA THR A 27 -4.56 -3.57 2.39
C THR A 27 -5.47 -2.44 2.89
N ALA A 28 -6.77 -2.73 3.02
CA ALA A 28 -7.75 -1.79 3.57
C ALA A 28 -7.51 -1.40 5.04
N GLN A 29 -6.75 -2.19 5.80
CA GLN A 29 -6.44 -1.93 7.22
C GLN A 29 -5.09 -1.24 7.43
N LEU A 30 -4.28 -1.08 6.38
CA LEU A 30 -2.98 -0.45 6.46
C LEU A 30 -3.11 1.07 6.68
N SER A 31 -2.16 1.63 7.43
CA SER A 31 -1.95 3.08 7.50
C SER A 31 -1.43 3.64 6.17
N GLY A 32 -1.47 4.96 6.01
CA GLY A 32 -0.93 5.61 4.81
C GLY A 32 0.56 5.32 4.58
N VAL A 33 1.37 5.28 5.65
CA VAL A 33 2.80 4.96 5.54
C VAL A 33 3.01 3.50 5.16
N GLU A 34 2.32 2.55 5.77
CA GLU A 34 2.43 1.13 5.42
C GLU A 34 2.01 0.85 3.96
N MET A 35 0.93 1.50 3.50
CA MET A 35 0.52 1.42 2.10
C MET A 35 1.56 2.02 1.17
N TYR A 36 2.13 3.17 1.53
CA TYR A 36 3.17 3.82 0.75
C TYR A 36 4.40 2.92 0.59
N GLU A 37 4.87 2.34 1.68
CA GLU A 37 6.02 1.42 1.67
C GLU A 37 5.79 0.20 0.77
N ARG A 38 4.60 -0.37 0.81
CA ARG A 38 4.26 -1.57 0.02
C ARG A 38 3.98 -1.29 -1.46
N LEU A 39 3.33 -0.17 -1.77
CA LEU A 39 2.75 0.08 -3.09
C LEU A 39 3.51 1.14 -3.90
N CYS A 40 4.20 2.06 -3.25
CA CYS A 40 4.77 3.25 -3.88
C CYS A 40 6.30 3.31 -3.79
N ALA A 41 6.88 2.86 -2.68
CA ALA A 41 8.30 3.04 -2.39
C ALA A 41 9.24 2.35 -3.38
N SER A 42 8.81 1.28 -4.06
CA SER A 42 9.62 0.62 -5.09
C SER A 42 10.01 1.57 -6.22
N CYS A 43 9.14 2.51 -6.58
CA CYS A 43 9.39 3.53 -7.59
C CYS A 43 9.81 4.86 -6.95
N HIS A 44 9.03 5.35 -5.98
CA HIS A 44 9.20 6.69 -5.41
C HIS A 44 10.26 6.77 -4.31
N GLY A 45 10.84 5.64 -3.88
CA GLY A 45 11.79 5.57 -2.78
C GLY A 45 11.13 5.61 -1.40
N PRO A 46 11.80 5.09 -0.36
CA PRO A 46 11.25 5.07 1.00
C PRO A 46 11.01 6.46 1.57
N GLY A 47 11.77 7.46 1.11
CA GLY A 47 11.62 8.87 1.49
C GLY A 47 10.78 9.70 0.52
N GLY A 48 10.21 9.12 -0.53
CA GLY A 48 9.40 9.83 -1.51
C GLY A 48 10.19 10.69 -2.50
N LYS A 49 11.51 10.50 -2.62
CA LYS A 49 12.41 11.36 -3.42
C LYS A 49 12.53 10.95 -4.89
N GLY A 50 11.81 9.94 -5.33
CA GLY A 50 11.91 9.40 -6.70
C GLY A 50 13.12 8.48 -6.91
N ASP A 51 13.75 8.04 -5.84
CA ASP A 51 14.98 7.26 -5.78
C ASP A 51 14.75 5.77 -5.45
N GLY A 52 13.56 5.26 -5.72
CA GLY A 52 13.24 3.86 -5.50
C GLY A 52 14.06 2.92 -6.39
N PRO A 53 14.23 1.64 -5.97
CA PRO A 53 15.11 0.68 -6.65
C PRO A 53 14.75 0.44 -8.12
N VAL A 54 13.51 0.67 -8.52
CA VAL A 54 13.09 0.52 -9.92
C VAL A 54 13.00 1.84 -10.69
N SER A 55 13.27 2.98 -10.04
CA SER A 55 13.14 4.32 -10.65
C SER A 55 14.01 4.49 -11.91
N SER A 56 15.21 3.90 -11.92
CA SER A 56 16.12 3.95 -13.07
C SER A 56 15.61 3.23 -14.33
N LEU A 57 14.60 2.37 -14.19
CA LEU A 57 13.98 1.64 -15.28
C LEU A 57 12.83 2.43 -15.93
N ILE A 58 12.42 3.54 -15.31
CA ILE A 58 11.27 4.35 -15.74
C ILE A 58 11.77 5.50 -16.59
N LYS A 59 11.40 5.49 -17.87
CA LYS A 59 11.94 6.41 -18.89
C LYS A 59 11.68 7.89 -18.63
N ILE A 60 10.52 8.22 -18.03
CA ILE A 60 10.12 9.62 -17.80
C ILE A 60 10.63 10.18 -16.47
N GLY A 61 11.38 9.37 -15.72
CA GLY A 61 11.81 9.71 -14.37
C GLY A 61 10.66 9.66 -13.34
N VAL A 62 11.00 9.30 -12.12
CA VAL A 62 10.04 9.24 -11.01
C VAL A 62 10.12 10.55 -10.23
N PRO A 63 9.02 11.29 -10.05
CA PRO A 63 9.06 12.59 -9.38
C PRO A 63 9.33 12.46 -7.88
N ASP A 64 10.04 13.47 -7.35
CA ASP A 64 10.18 13.71 -5.92
C ASP A 64 8.83 14.16 -5.33
N LEU A 65 8.20 13.28 -4.54
CA LEU A 65 6.90 13.53 -3.93
C LEU A 65 6.98 14.47 -2.72
N THR A 66 8.16 14.65 -2.12
CA THR A 66 8.34 15.55 -0.97
C THR A 66 8.25 17.02 -1.35
N ARG A 67 8.28 17.33 -2.64
CA ARG A 67 8.30 18.70 -3.18
C ARG A 67 7.05 19.06 -3.96
N ILE A 68 5.96 18.34 -3.78
CA ILE A 68 4.70 18.64 -4.47
C ILE A 68 4.23 20.05 -4.11
N ALA A 69 4.10 20.35 -2.83
CA ALA A 69 3.66 21.66 -2.37
C ALA A 69 4.56 22.81 -2.90
N LEU A 70 5.88 22.61 -2.94
CA LEU A 70 6.80 23.61 -3.48
C LEU A 70 6.57 23.88 -4.97
N ARG A 71 6.27 22.86 -5.76
CA ARG A 71 5.97 23.00 -7.19
C ARG A 71 4.65 23.72 -7.45
N GLU A 72 3.71 23.63 -6.48
CA GLU A 72 2.37 24.21 -6.54
C GLU A 72 2.27 25.55 -5.76
N GLY A 73 3.38 26.26 -5.63
CA GLY A 73 3.40 27.59 -5.00
C GLY A 73 3.37 27.61 -3.48
N GLY A 74 3.55 26.47 -2.84
CA GLY A 74 3.62 26.32 -1.38
C GLY A 74 2.39 25.65 -0.75
N GLU A 75 1.34 25.40 -1.52
CA GLU A 75 0.15 24.70 -1.06
C GLU A 75 0.12 23.28 -1.62
N PHE A 76 -0.19 22.30 -0.75
CA PHE A 76 -0.31 20.90 -1.18
C PHE A 76 -1.64 20.67 -1.89
N PRO A 77 -1.64 20.32 -3.20
CA PRO A 77 -2.84 20.19 -4.02
C PRO A 77 -3.54 18.86 -3.77
N THR A 78 -4.23 18.76 -2.64
CA THR A 78 -4.83 17.52 -2.12
C THR A 78 -5.64 16.76 -3.14
N GLU A 79 -6.55 17.46 -3.82
CA GLU A 79 -7.48 16.83 -4.76
C GLU A 79 -6.77 16.35 -6.03
N ASP A 80 -5.79 17.10 -6.53
CA ASP A 80 -5.02 16.70 -7.72
C ASP A 80 -4.12 15.49 -7.42
N VAL A 81 -3.51 15.46 -6.23
CA VAL A 81 -2.76 14.28 -5.77
C VAL A 81 -3.67 13.07 -5.62
N ARG A 82 -4.85 13.27 -5.03
CA ARG A 82 -5.86 12.23 -4.90
C ARG A 82 -6.25 11.64 -6.26
N ARG A 83 -6.58 12.49 -7.23
CA ARG A 83 -6.93 12.09 -8.60
C ARG A 83 -5.78 11.39 -9.31
N THR A 84 -4.56 11.86 -9.10
CA THR A 84 -3.36 11.25 -9.67
C THR A 84 -3.16 9.83 -9.18
N ILE A 85 -3.31 9.57 -7.87
CA ILE A 85 -3.22 8.23 -7.29
C ILE A 85 -4.37 7.36 -7.81
N ASP A 86 -5.60 7.86 -7.75
CA ASP A 86 -6.77 7.15 -8.24
C ASP A 86 -6.59 6.74 -9.72
N GLY A 87 -6.24 7.68 -10.57
CA GLY A 87 -5.97 7.47 -12.00
C GLY A 87 -7.19 7.03 -12.83
N ARG A 88 -8.36 6.77 -12.24
CA ARG A 88 -9.57 6.33 -12.96
C ARG A 88 -10.14 7.42 -13.86
N TRP A 89 -9.97 8.67 -13.46
CA TRP A 89 -10.59 9.84 -14.10
C TRP A 89 -9.71 10.51 -15.12
N ASP A 90 -8.40 10.32 -15.03
CA ASP A 90 -7.43 10.98 -15.93
C ASP A 90 -6.79 9.97 -16.88
N ARG A 91 -7.26 9.99 -18.13
CA ARG A 91 -6.72 9.14 -19.19
C ARG A 91 -5.47 9.72 -19.86
N ARG A 92 -5.05 10.94 -19.52
CA ARG A 92 -4.04 11.68 -20.31
C ARG A 92 -2.93 12.36 -19.53
N ALA A 93 -3.03 12.55 -18.23
CA ALA A 93 -2.12 13.43 -17.50
C ALA A 93 -0.68 12.90 -17.36
N HIS A 94 -0.45 11.63 -17.61
CA HIS A 94 0.84 11.00 -17.31
C HIS A 94 1.52 10.32 -18.50
N GLY A 95 1.29 10.72 -19.73
CA GLY A 95 1.98 10.14 -20.89
C GLY A 95 1.86 8.60 -20.94
N ALA A 96 2.96 7.89 -21.14
CA ALA A 96 3.02 6.44 -20.94
C ALA A 96 2.75 6.15 -19.46
N ARG A 97 1.79 5.27 -19.17
CA ARG A 97 1.33 4.98 -17.80
C ARG A 97 2.32 4.06 -17.10
N ASP A 98 3.43 4.62 -16.66
CA ASP A 98 4.40 3.86 -15.87
C ASP A 98 3.90 3.71 -14.41
N MET A 99 3.07 4.64 -13.92
CA MET A 99 2.41 4.53 -12.63
C MET A 99 1.09 3.74 -12.75
N PRO A 100 0.84 2.74 -11.89
CA PRO A 100 -0.42 2.00 -11.87
C PRO A 100 -1.63 2.89 -11.60
N VAL A 101 -2.78 2.52 -12.15
CA VAL A 101 -4.07 3.11 -11.82
C VAL A 101 -4.55 2.49 -10.51
N TRP A 102 -4.20 3.12 -9.40
CA TRP A 102 -4.44 2.56 -8.06
C TRP A 102 -5.93 2.46 -7.74
N GLY A 103 -6.76 3.35 -8.26
CA GLY A 103 -8.22 3.24 -8.14
C GLY A 103 -8.78 1.91 -8.64
N TRP A 104 -8.16 1.29 -9.66
CA TRP A 104 -8.53 -0.06 -10.11
C TRP A 104 -7.83 -1.17 -9.35
N ARG A 105 -6.55 -0.96 -8.98
CA ARG A 105 -5.75 -1.98 -8.32
C ARG A 105 -6.17 -2.25 -6.87
N LEU A 106 -6.72 -1.25 -6.21
CA LEU A 106 -7.21 -1.36 -4.85
C LEU A 106 -8.63 -1.92 -4.78
N TYR A 107 -9.35 -1.94 -5.92
CA TYR A 107 -10.61 -2.66 -6.04
C TYR A 107 -10.36 -4.15 -6.23
N ASP A 108 -11.19 -4.98 -5.64
CA ASP A 108 -11.39 -6.32 -6.17
C ASP A 108 -12.17 -6.21 -7.48
N SER A 109 -11.57 -6.69 -8.57
CA SER A 109 -12.07 -6.52 -9.94
C SER A 109 -13.47 -7.12 -10.18
N ALA A 110 -13.99 -7.92 -9.25
CA ALA A 110 -15.29 -8.58 -9.37
C ALA A 110 -16.49 -7.70 -8.99
N ASN A 111 -16.29 -6.61 -8.21
CA ASN A 111 -17.39 -5.86 -7.60
C ASN A 111 -17.28 -4.33 -7.70
N SER A 112 -16.71 -3.79 -8.77
CA SER A 112 -16.48 -2.35 -8.97
C SER A 112 -17.75 -1.47 -8.93
N THR A 113 -18.92 -2.04 -8.83
CA THR A 113 -20.21 -1.32 -8.68
C THR A 113 -20.67 -1.20 -7.23
N ASP A 114 -20.04 -1.89 -6.29
CA ASP A 114 -20.39 -1.81 -4.88
C ASP A 114 -19.99 -0.45 -4.28
N VAL A 115 -20.96 0.24 -3.70
CA VAL A 115 -20.77 1.56 -3.07
C VAL A 115 -19.86 1.45 -1.84
N GLN A 116 -19.94 0.35 -1.08
CA GLN A 116 -19.12 0.14 0.11
C GLN A 116 -17.66 -0.08 -0.26
N GLU A 117 -17.40 -0.87 -1.29
CA GLU A 117 -16.06 -1.13 -1.78
C GLU A 117 -15.39 0.14 -2.31
N ARG A 118 -16.15 0.98 -3.03
CA ARG A 118 -15.67 2.31 -3.45
C ARG A 118 -15.28 3.20 -2.25
N ALA A 119 -16.11 3.24 -1.21
CA ALA A 119 -15.82 4.01 -0.02
C ALA A 119 -14.55 3.53 0.71
N ILE A 120 -14.30 2.21 0.71
CA ILE A 120 -13.06 1.63 1.25
C ILE A 120 -11.86 2.11 0.45
N VAL A 121 -11.90 2.01 -0.87
CA VAL A 121 -10.78 2.45 -1.74
C VAL A 121 -10.54 3.96 -1.61
N ASP A 122 -11.58 4.75 -1.59
CA ASP A 122 -11.49 6.20 -1.37
C ASP A 122 -10.80 6.51 -0.04
N SER A 123 -11.17 5.81 1.04
CA SER A 123 -10.52 5.93 2.34
C SER A 123 -9.03 5.52 2.32
N MET A 124 -8.67 4.51 1.53
CA MET A 124 -7.27 4.09 1.35
C MET A 124 -6.46 5.17 0.63
N ILE A 125 -7.00 5.74 -0.44
CA ILE A 125 -6.37 6.84 -1.17
C ILE A 125 -6.22 8.07 -0.27
N ASP A 126 -7.22 8.41 0.54
CA ASP A 126 -7.17 9.55 1.47
C ASP A 126 -6.07 9.39 2.52
N ARG A 127 -5.82 8.16 3.02
CA ARG A 127 -4.70 7.89 3.93
C ARG A 127 -3.35 8.06 3.23
N LEU A 128 -3.21 7.62 1.98
CA LEU A 128 -2.00 7.85 1.18
C LEU A 128 -1.76 9.35 0.97
N VAL A 129 -2.79 10.10 0.60
CA VAL A 129 -2.72 11.56 0.41
C VAL A 129 -2.32 12.27 1.70
N THR A 130 -2.88 11.85 2.84
CA THR A 130 -2.53 12.38 4.16
C THR A 130 -1.05 12.12 4.49
N TYR A 131 -0.55 10.93 4.21
CA TYR A 131 0.86 10.61 4.38
C TYR A 131 1.74 11.47 3.46
N LEU A 132 1.42 11.59 2.17
CA LEU A 132 2.20 12.41 1.24
C LEU A 132 2.22 13.89 1.65
N ARG A 133 1.13 14.40 2.20
CA ARG A 133 1.10 15.76 2.76
C ARG A 133 2.07 15.89 3.95
N SER A 134 2.16 14.87 4.80
CA SER A 134 3.00 14.92 6.00
C SER A 134 4.51 14.90 5.72
N ILE A 135 4.91 14.43 4.53
CA ILE A 135 6.32 14.36 4.13
C ILE A 135 6.76 15.54 3.25
N GLN A 136 5.91 16.57 3.08
CA GLN A 136 6.31 17.74 2.30
C GLN A 136 7.43 18.50 2.99
N VAL A 137 8.44 18.90 2.20
CA VAL A 137 9.51 19.78 2.70
C VAL A 137 9.03 21.23 2.64
N GLU A 138 9.35 21.96 3.69
CA GLU A 138 9.17 23.40 3.73
C GLU A 138 10.24 24.12 2.89
N LYS A 139 9.98 25.39 2.54
CA LYS A 139 10.93 26.22 1.77
C LYS A 139 12.25 26.43 2.52
#